data_0abc63747356527cd35187be28c53eb4
#
_entry.id   0abc63747356527cd35187be28c53eb4
#
_cell.length_a   1.000
_cell.length_b   1.000
_cell.length_c   1.000
_cell.angle_alpha   90.00
_cell.angle_beta   90.00
_cell.angle_gamma   90.00
#
_symmetry.space_group_name_H-M   'P 1'
#
loop_
_entity.id
_entity.type
_entity.pdbx_description
1 polymer ?
#
loop_
_entity_poly.entity_id
_entity_poly.type
_entity_poly.pdbx_seq_one_letter_code
_entity_poly.pdbx_strand_id
1 'polypeptide(L)'
;MDEQRLDGNAAAGVLAEVFTFEITTARTACVHCGASGEVGAQMAYVSEIGTVVRCSSCEGALIRIVRQLNGPQRYWLDLKGIEYLQLQERQ
;
A
#
# COMPACT_ATOMS: atom_id res chain seq x y z
N MET A 1 15.07 13.81 1.23
CA MET A 1 13.61 13.77 1.03
C MET A 1 13.00 13.01 2.19
N ASP A 2 12.06 13.61 2.85
CA ASP A 2 11.56 13.07 4.11
C ASP A 2 10.38 12.12 3.88
N GLU A 3 10.51 10.96 4.46
CA GLU A 3 9.46 9.97 4.45
C GLU A 3 8.62 10.17 5.72
N GLN A 4 7.31 10.20 5.57
CA GLN A 4 6.41 10.36 6.71
C GLN A 4 5.70 9.06 7.00
N ARG A 5 5.68 8.70 8.28
CA ARG A 5 4.95 7.54 8.76
C ARG A 5 3.51 7.95 9.06
N LEU A 6 2.57 7.32 8.38
CA LEU A 6 1.14 7.63 8.48
C LEU A 6 0.37 6.31 8.56
N ASP A 7 -0.93 6.39 8.81
CA ASP A 7 -1.73 5.17 8.71
C ASP A 7 -1.98 4.83 7.24
N GLY A 8 -2.45 3.62 6.98
CA GLY A 8 -2.64 3.15 5.61
C GLY A 8 -3.64 3.97 4.80
N ASN A 9 -4.54 4.68 5.46
CA ASN A 9 -5.50 5.53 4.76
C ASN A 9 -4.82 6.73 4.10
N ALA A 10 -3.64 7.12 4.56
CA ALA A 10 -2.88 8.20 3.95
C ALA A 10 -2.41 7.84 2.54
N ALA A 11 -2.35 6.55 2.22
CA ALA A 11 -1.98 6.11 0.88
C ALA A 11 -3.17 6.05 -0.08
N ALA A 12 -4.38 6.40 0.40
CA ALA A 12 -5.60 6.25 -0.41
C ALA A 12 -5.52 6.98 -1.75
N GLY A 13 -4.89 8.15 -1.79
CA GLY A 13 -4.79 8.92 -3.02
C GLY A 13 -4.02 8.19 -4.10
N VAL A 14 -2.81 7.71 -3.76
CA VAL A 14 -1.99 7.00 -4.73
C VAL A 14 -2.57 5.64 -5.06
N LEU A 15 -3.17 4.96 -4.07
CA LEU A 15 -3.79 3.67 -4.31
C LEU A 15 -4.98 3.79 -5.24
N ALA A 16 -5.76 4.88 -5.13
CA ALA A 16 -6.90 5.11 -6.00
C ALA A 16 -6.48 5.37 -7.44
N GLU A 17 -5.26 5.88 -7.66
CA GLU A 17 -4.74 6.06 -9.02
C GLU A 17 -4.39 4.73 -9.67
N VAL A 18 -4.03 3.73 -8.89
CA VAL A 18 -3.54 2.46 -9.38
C VAL A 18 -4.65 1.41 -9.45
N PHE A 19 -5.54 1.40 -8.48
CA PHE A 19 -6.58 0.37 -8.36
C PHE A 19 -7.97 0.97 -8.58
N THR A 20 -8.83 0.18 -9.23
CA THR A 20 -10.23 0.58 -9.45
C THR A 20 -11.13 0.20 -8.28
N PHE A 21 -10.66 -0.68 -7.40
CA PHE A 21 -11.41 -1.09 -6.23
C PHE A 21 -11.05 -0.23 -5.02
N GLU A 22 -11.90 -0.26 -3.99
CA GLU A 22 -11.63 0.44 -2.73
C GLU A 22 -10.55 -0.33 -1.97
N ILE A 23 -9.30 0.08 -2.18
CA ILE A 23 -8.15 -0.69 -1.72
C ILE A 23 -7.91 -0.56 -0.22
N THR A 24 -8.29 0.57 0.38
CA THR A 24 -8.02 0.77 1.82
C THR A 24 -8.87 -0.14 2.70
N THR A 25 -10.01 -0.60 2.20
CA THR A 25 -10.85 -1.56 2.93
C THR A 25 -10.55 -2.99 2.53
N ALA A 26 -9.67 -3.20 1.56
CA ALA A 26 -9.28 -4.55 1.15
C ALA A 26 -8.54 -5.24 2.29
N ARG A 27 -8.79 -6.51 2.46
CA ARG A 27 -8.10 -7.30 3.48
C ARG A 27 -6.88 -7.97 2.89
N THR A 28 -5.86 -8.05 3.70
CA THR A 28 -4.58 -8.65 3.29
C THR A 28 -3.95 -9.38 4.46
N ALA A 29 -2.97 -10.21 4.18
CA ALA A 29 -2.19 -10.90 5.20
C ALA A 29 -0.72 -10.74 4.89
N CYS A 30 0.06 -10.50 5.95
CA CYS A 30 1.50 -10.32 5.86
C CYS A 30 2.20 -11.66 5.67
N VAL A 31 3.07 -11.76 4.67
CA VAL A 31 3.85 -13.00 4.46
C VAL A 31 4.90 -13.20 5.55
N HIS A 32 5.29 -12.14 6.25
CA HIS A 32 6.37 -12.22 7.25
C HIS A 32 5.87 -12.72 8.60
N CYS A 33 4.70 -12.24 9.04
CA CYS A 33 4.22 -12.60 10.38
C CYS A 33 2.83 -13.23 10.38
N GLY A 34 2.14 -13.26 9.25
CA GLY A 34 0.81 -13.87 9.13
C GLY A 34 -0.34 -13.02 9.62
N ALA A 35 -0.08 -11.83 10.14
CA ALA A 35 -1.15 -10.95 10.60
C ALA A 35 -2.03 -10.51 9.44
N SER A 36 -3.34 -10.48 9.65
CA SER A 36 -4.28 -10.04 8.64
C SER A 36 -5.02 -8.80 9.10
N GLY A 37 -5.51 -8.02 8.13
CA GLY A 37 -6.26 -6.81 8.42
C GLY A 37 -6.50 -6.02 7.15
N GLU A 38 -7.13 -4.86 7.31
CA GLU A 38 -7.37 -3.97 6.18
C GLU A 38 -6.10 -3.19 5.84
N VAL A 39 -5.92 -2.90 4.56
CA VAL A 39 -4.78 -2.10 4.10
C VAL A 39 -4.73 -0.75 4.81
N GLY A 40 -5.89 -0.11 4.97
CA GLY A 40 -5.96 1.19 5.64
C GLY A 40 -5.54 1.18 7.10
N ALA A 41 -5.53 0.01 7.73
CA ALA A 41 -5.13 -0.13 9.14
C ALA A 41 -3.63 -0.36 9.30
N GLN A 42 -2.90 -0.50 8.21
CA GLN A 42 -1.45 -0.71 8.25
C GLN A 42 -0.74 0.64 8.33
N MET A 43 0.60 0.62 8.28
CA MET A 43 1.38 1.85 8.33
C MET A 43 1.83 2.23 6.93
N ALA A 44 1.67 3.50 6.57
CA ALA A 44 2.11 3.99 5.28
C ALA A 44 3.27 4.96 5.46
N TYR A 45 4.28 4.80 4.62
CA TYR A 45 5.41 5.72 4.54
C TYR A 45 5.38 6.35 3.16
N VAL A 46 5.11 7.65 3.13
CA VAL A 46 4.86 8.37 1.88
C VAL A 46 6.00 9.35 1.61
N SER A 47 6.54 9.31 0.40
CA SER A 47 7.53 10.27 -0.06
C SER A 47 7.18 10.71 -1.47
N GLU A 48 7.95 11.65 -2.01
CA GLU A 48 7.69 12.16 -3.36
C GLU A 48 7.81 11.10 -4.44
N ILE A 49 8.67 10.10 -4.22
CA ILE A 49 8.94 9.10 -5.24
C ILE A 49 8.17 7.82 -5.03
N GLY A 50 7.58 7.63 -3.87
CA GLY A 50 6.87 6.37 -3.66
C GLY A 50 6.20 6.26 -2.31
N THR A 51 5.51 5.16 -2.17
CA THR A 51 4.76 4.83 -0.96
C THR A 51 5.05 3.38 -0.60
N VAL A 52 5.29 3.14 0.70
CA VAL A 52 5.45 1.78 1.21
C VAL A 52 4.41 1.58 2.30
N VAL A 53 3.61 0.52 2.15
CA VAL A 53 2.67 0.10 3.19
C VAL A 53 3.33 -1.03 3.96
N ARG A 54 3.49 -0.85 5.27
CA ARG A 54 4.14 -1.83 6.15
C ARG A 54 3.15 -2.42 7.13
N CYS A 55 3.41 -3.66 7.50
CA CYS A 55 2.59 -4.37 8.47
C CYS A 55 2.62 -3.65 9.82
N SER A 56 1.44 -3.40 10.39
CA SER A 56 1.33 -2.75 11.69
C SER A 56 1.84 -3.64 12.83
N SER A 57 1.97 -4.95 12.60
CA SER A 57 2.45 -5.89 13.62
C SER A 57 3.95 -6.12 13.58
N CYS A 58 4.53 -6.31 12.39
CA CYS A 58 5.94 -6.66 12.29
C CYS A 58 6.78 -5.65 11.51
N GLU A 59 6.14 -4.63 10.92
CA GLU A 59 6.77 -3.59 10.12
C GLU A 59 7.38 -4.08 8.81
N GLY A 60 7.13 -5.31 8.43
CA GLY A 60 7.55 -5.82 7.13
C GLY A 60 6.82 -5.09 6.01
N ALA A 61 7.50 -4.87 4.89
CA ALA A 61 6.89 -4.18 3.76
C ALA A 61 5.85 -5.09 3.11
N LEU A 62 4.65 -4.56 2.94
CA LEU A 62 3.54 -5.27 2.32
C LEU A 62 3.38 -4.89 0.85
N ILE A 63 3.28 -3.59 0.60
CA ILE A 63 3.04 -3.03 -0.73
C ILE A 63 4.02 -1.90 -0.94
N ARG A 64 4.65 -1.88 -2.11
CA ARG A 64 5.51 -0.76 -2.50
C ARG A 64 5.01 -0.22 -3.82
N ILE A 65 4.87 1.10 -3.88
CA ILE A 65 4.45 1.78 -5.09
C ILE A 65 5.48 2.86 -5.38
N VAL A 66 6.12 2.77 -6.55
CA VAL A 66 7.10 3.77 -6.97
C VAL A 66 6.54 4.49 -8.18
N ARG A 67 6.53 5.82 -8.10
CA ARG A 67 6.05 6.65 -9.19
C ARG A 67 7.22 7.07 -10.06
N GLN A 68 7.08 6.92 -11.36
CA GLN A 68 8.07 7.42 -12.29
C GLN A 68 7.86 8.93 -12.46
N LEU A 69 8.90 9.72 -12.21
CA LEU A 69 8.80 11.17 -12.24
C LEU A 69 9.05 11.77 -13.62
N ASN A 70 9.72 11.04 -14.50
CA ASN A 70 10.08 11.53 -15.84
C ASN A 70 9.39 10.70 -16.89
N GLY A 71 8.84 11.38 -17.92
CA GLY A 71 8.20 10.71 -19.03
C GLY A 71 6.75 10.32 -18.75
N PRO A 72 6.23 9.31 -19.45
CA PRO A 72 4.85 8.88 -19.23
C PRO A 72 4.63 8.43 -17.81
N GLN A 73 3.43 8.66 -17.32
CA GLN A 73 3.10 8.31 -15.95
C GLN A 73 3.08 6.79 -15.79
N ARG A 74 3.95 6.27 -14.95
CA ARG A 74 4.07 4.84 -14.70
C ARG A 74 4.25 4.58 -13.23
N TYR A 75 3.82 3.39 -12.81
CA TYR A 75 3.96 2.95 -11.42
C TYR A 75 4.61 1.58 -11.41
N TRP A 76 5.49 1.40 -10.43
CA TRP A 76 6.04 0.09 -10.11
C TRP A 76 5.34 -0.41 -8.88
N LEU A 77 4.74 -1.59 -8.97
CA LEU A 77 4.03 -2.20 -7.85
C LEU A 77 4.78 -3.44 -7.40
N ASP A 78 5.04 -3.51 -6.11
CA ASP A 78 5.64 -4.68 -5.49
C ASP A 78 4.68 -5.16 -4.40
N LEU A 79 4.09 -6.31 -4.61
CA LEU A 79 3.11 -6.91 -3.71
C LEU A 79 3.65 -8.16 -3.03
N LYS A 80 4.97 -8.33 -3.01
CA LYS A 80 5.57 -9.56 -2.48
C LYS A 80 5.38 -9.74 -0.99
N GLY A 81 5.06 -8.67 -0.27
CA GLY A 81 4.88 -8.72 1.18
C GLY A 81 3.52 -9.22 1.62
N ILE A 82 2.59 -9.44 0.71
CA ILE A 82 1.25 -9.89 1.06
C ILE A 82 0.97 -11.26 0.49
N GLU A 83 0.19 -12.07 1.22
CA GLU A 83 -0.20 -13.40 0.77
C GLU A 83 -1.40 -13.35 -0.15
N TYR A 84 -2.29 -12.37 0.07
CA TYR A 84 -3.48 -12.18 -0.75
C TYR A 84 -3.97 -10.75 -0.59
N LEU A 85 -4.85 -10.37 -1.50
CA LEU A 85 -5.53 -9.09 -1.43
C LEU A 85 -7.00 -9.35 -1.73
N GLN A 86 -7.84 -9.23 -0.71
CA GLN A 86 -9.28 -9.46 -0.86
C GLN A 86 -9.95 -8.13 -1.07
N LEU A 87 -10.41 -7.91 -2.27
CA LEU A 87 -10.95 -6.63 -2.69
C LEU A 87 -12.45 -6.58 -2.51
N GLN A 88 -12.94 -5.38 -2.18
CA GLN A 88 -14.37 -5.12 -2.16
C GLN A 88 -14.70 -4.22 -3.33
N GLU A 89 -15.82 -4.51 -3.99
CA GLU A 89 -16.25 -3.72 -5.11
C GLU A 89 -16.74 -2.37 -4.62
N ARG A 90 -16.28 -1.32 -5.30
CA ARG A 90 -16.69 0.05 -4.98
C ARG A 90 -18.14 0.27 -5.44
N GLN A 91 -18.94 0.85 -4.55
CA GLN A 91 -20.33 1.14 -4.86
C GLN A 91 -20.56 2.61 -5.06
#